data_a9f18eb41937fc4e7d1454962d7fcb45
#
_entry.id   a9f18eb41937fc4e7d1454962d7fcb45
#
_cell.length_a   1.000
_cell.length_b   1.000
_cell.length_c   1.000
_cell.angle_alpha   90.00
_cell.angle_beta   90.00
_cell.angle_gamma   90.00
#
_symmetry.space_group_name_H-M   'P 1'
#
loop_
_entity.id
_entity.type
_entity.pdbx_description
1 polymer ?
#
loop_
_entity_poly.entity_id
_entity_poly.type
_entity_poly.pdbx_seq_one_letter_code
_entity_poly.pdbx_strand_id
1 'polypeptide(L)' 'MAGTMRTATIISLAEDAPPLDSCYRFDQGEERFAGVVDNVVRIGEHAVEITLSMTAAEHERLLASRR' A
#
# COMPACT_ATOMS: atom_id res chain seq x y z
N MET A 1 -2.32 -8.13 22.64
CA MET A 1 -2.20 -6.71 22.34
C MET A 1 -2.18 -6.49 20.83
N ALA A 2 -2.92 -5.51 20.38
CA ALA A 2 -2.91 -5.22 18.95
C ALA A 2 -1.52 -4.78 18.50
N GLY A 3 -1.09 -5.26 17.37
CA GLY A 3 0.19 -4.82 16.79
C GLY A 3 0.14 -3.36 16.38
N THR A 4 1.31 -2.74 16.32
CA THR A 4 1.42 -1.38 15.81
C THR A 4 1.19 -1.41 14.30
N MET A 5 0.29 -0.56 13.83
CA MET A 5 0.05 -0.41 12.40
C MET A 5 1.10 0.52 11.80
N ARG A 6 1.53 0.21 10.59
CA ARG A 6 2.47 1.01 9.82
C ARG A 6 1.81 1.45 8.54
N THR A 7 2.31 2.51 7.96
CA THR A 7 1.82 2.98 6.67
C THR A 7 2.89 2.82 5.60
N ALA A 8 2.44 2.52 4.40
CA ALA A 8 3.30 2.48 3.23
C ALA A 8 2.60 3.21 2.10
N THR A 9 3.39 3.81 1.23
CA THR A 9 2.87 4.56 0.10
C THR A 9 3.31 3.91 -1.20
N ILE A 10 2.35 3.71 -2.10
CA ILE A 10 2.63 3.18 -3.43
C ILE A 10 2.00 4.08 -4.48
N ILE A 11 2.50 3.99 -5.70
CA ILE A 11 1.97 4.75 -6.82
C ILE A 11 1.33 3.77 -7.80
N SER A 12 0.13 4.09 -8.25
CA SER A 12 -0.61 3.25 -9.16
C SER A 12 -1.27 4.11 -10.23
N LEU A 13 -1.85 3.45 -11.23
CA LEU A 13 -2.64 4.13 -12.24
C LEU A 13 -3.94 4.64 -11.63
N ALA A 14 -4.36 5.84 -12.04
CA ALA A 14 -5.57 6.44 -11.51
C ALA A 14 -6.81 5.58 -11.78
N GLU A 15 -6.85 4.89 -12.92
CA GLU A 15 -7.97 4.02 -13.27
C GLU A 15 -8.09 2.79 -12.38
N ASP A 16 -7.00 2.42 -11.70
CA ASP A 16 -6.96 1.28 -10.78
C ASP A 16 -7.07 1.69 -9.32
N ALA A 17 -7.42 2.95 -9.05
CA ALA A 17 -7.51 3.46 -7.69
C ALA A 17 -8.55 2.69 -6.89
N PRO A 18 -8.17 2.11 -5.74
CA PRO A 18 -9.12 1.35 -4.92
C PRO A 18 -9.96 2.29 -4.05
N PRO A 19 -11.13 1.81 -3.59
CA PRO A 19 -11.91 2.59 -2.64
C PRO A 19 -11.22 2.64 -1.28
N LEU A 20 -11.52 3.68 -0.51
CA LEU A 20 -11.02 3.81 0.87
C LEU A 20 -11.53 2.65 1.72
N ASP A 21 -10.72 2.26 2.69
CA ASP A 21 -11.01 1.18 3.64
C ASP A 21 -11.11 -0.21 3.03
N SER A 22 -10.79 -0.35 1.74
CA SER A 22 -10.74 -1.66 1.10
C SER A 22 -9.37 -2.30 1.29
N CYS A 23 -9.33 -3.63 1.17
CA CYS A 23 -8.07 -4.36 1.19
C CYS A 23 -7.43 -4.26 -0.20
N TYR A 24 -6.21 -3.80 -0.25
CA TYR A 24 -5.47 -3.66 -1.50
C TYR A 24 -4.27 -4.60 -1.49
N ARG A 25 -4.13 -5.39 -2.55
CA ARG A 25 -3.03 -6.33 -2.70
C ARG A 25 -2.14 -5.87 -3.85
N PHE A 26 -0.84 -5.99 -3.64
CA PHE A 26 0.12 -5.62 -4.68
C PHE A 26 1.34 -6.52 -4.62
N ASP A 27 2.04 -6.61 -5.74
CA ASP A 27 3.26 -7.40 -5.86
C ASP A 27 4.47 -6.48 -5.84
N GLN A 28 5.51 -6.91 -5.13
CA GLN A 28 6.79 -6.21 -5.09
C GLN A 28 7.86 -7.28 -5.27
N GLY A 29 8.52 -7.27 -6.43
CA GLY A 29 9.42 -8.36 -6.76
C GLY A 29 8.66 -9.66 -6.89
N GLU A 30 9.10 -10.69 -6.18
CA GLU A 30 8.45 -12.01 -6.19
C GLU A 30 7.48 -12.19 -5.02
N GLU A 31 7.31 -11.17 -4.19
CA GLU A 31 6.47 -11.25 -3.00
C GLU A 31 5.18 -10.46 -3.19
N ARG A 32 4.13 -10.93 -2.52
CA ARG A 32 2.83 -10.28 -2.50
C ARG A 32 2.57 -9.67 -1.13
N PHE A 33 2.03 -8.45 -1.17
CA PHE A 33 1.73 -7.69 0.05
C PHE A 33 0.28 -7.25 0.02
N ALA A 34 -0.23 -6.91 1.20
CA ALA A 34 -1.59 -6.41 1.34
C ALA A 34 -1.65 -5.35 2.43
N GLY A 35 -2.56 -4.42 2.26
CA GLY A 35 -2.82 -3.40 3.26
C GLY A 35 -4.22 -2.84 3.08
N VAL A 36 -4.64 -2.01 4.03
CA VAL A 36 -5.94 -1.34 3.96
C VAL A 36 -5.73 0.07 3.43
N VAL A 37 -6.53 0.47 2.46
CA VAL A 37 -6.41 1.79 1.84
C VAL A 37 -6.86 2.88 2.80
N ASP A 38 -5.91 3.71 3.23
CA ASP A 38 -6.18 4.84 4.13
C ASP A 38 -6.47 6.13 3.36
N ASN A 39 -5.77 6.31 2.24
CA ASN A 39 -5.89 7.54 1.48
C ASN A 39 -5.48 7.30 0.03
N VAL A 40 -6.08 8.07 -0.87
CA VAL A 40 -5.73 8.06 -2.29
C VAL A 40 -5.66 9.51 -2.75
N VAL A 41 -4.49 9.92 -3.25
CA VAL A 41 -4.26 11.29 -3.69
C VAL A 41 -3.83 11.28 -5.14
N ARG A 42 -4.49 12.06 -5.97
CA ARG A 42 -4.09 12.20 -7.36
C ARG A 42 -2.82 13.02 -7.46
N ILE A 43 -1.80 12.47 -8.13
CA ILE A 43 -0.51 13.14 -8.28
C ILE A 43 -0.17 13.46 -9.73
N GLY A 44 -1.06 13.12 -10.66
CA GLY A 44 -0.87 13.41 -12.08
C GLY A 44 -2.13 13.07 -12.85
N GLU A 45 -2.07 13.17 -14.17
CA GLU A 45 -3.23 12.87 -15.01
C GLU A 45 -3.65 11.41 -14.91
N HIS A 46 -2.68 10.51 -14.79
CA HIS A 46 -2.92 9.07 -14.81
C HIS A 46 -2.36 8.35 -13.61
N ALA A 47 -1.94 9.07 -12.58
CA ALA A 47 -1.28 8.46 -11.42
C ALA A 47 -1.92 8.91 -10.12
N VAL A 48 -1.99 7.98 -9.17
CA VAL A 48 -2.44 8.25 -7.81
C VAL A 48 -1.43 7.69 -6.82
N GLU A 49 -1.33 8.35 -5.68
CA GLU A 49 -0.54 7.89 -4.56
C GLU A 49 -1.49 7.26 -3.56
N ILE A 50 -1.25 6.00 -3.24
CA ILE A 50 -2.11 5.23 -2.32
C ILE A 50 -1.35 5.02 -1.02
N THR A 51 -1.96 5.43 0.09
CA THR A 51 -1.41 5.18 1.42
C THR A 51 -2.12 3.98 2.03
N LEU A 52 -1.37 2.99 2.43
CA LEU A 52 -1.88 1.75 2.98
C LEU A 52 -1.47 1.59 4.43
N SER A 53 -2.39 1.08 5.26
CA SER A 53 -2.08 0.63 6.61
C SER A 53 -1.82 -0.86 6.59
N MET A 54 -0.76 -1.30 7.26
CA MET A 54 -0.39 -2.71 7.33
C MET A 54 0.23 -3.02 8.67
N THR A 55 0.36 -4.30 9.00
CA THR A 55 1.03 -4.70 10.23
C THR A 55 2.52 -4.37 10.16
N ALA A 56 3.15 -4.24 11.33
CA ALA A 56 4.59 -3.98 11.38
C ALA A 56 5.38 -5.10 10.69
N ALA A 57 4.95 -6.36 10.85
CA ALA A 57 5.60 -7.48 10.19
C ALA A 57 5.54 -7.38 8.67
N GLU A 58 4.36 -7.03 8.14
CA GLU A 58 4.18 -6.85 6.71
C GLU A 58 5.03 -5.69 6.19
N HIS A 59 5.04 -4.60 6.93
CA HIS A 59 5.84 -3.42 6.59
C HIS A 59 7.33 -3.75 6.51
N GLU A 60 7.83 -4.51 7.48
CA GLU A 60 9.24 -4.93 7.47
C GLU A 60 9.58 -5.80 6.27
N ARG A 61 8.67 -6.73 5.91
CA ARG A 61 8.85 -7.55 4.70
C ARG A 61 8.94 -6.67 3.46
N LEU A 62 8.08 -5.66 3.37
CA LEU A 62 8.06 -4.73 2.24
C LEU A 62 9.37 -3.96 2.15
N LEU A 63 9.85 -3.42 3.27
CA LEU A 63 11.12 -2.70 3.29
C LEU A 63 12.28 -3.60 2.89
N ALA A 64 12.28 -4.84 3.36
CA ALA A 64 13.32 -5.79 3.02
C ALA A 64 13.33 -6.12 1.51
N SER A 65 12.15 -6.21 0.90
CA SER A 65 12.06 -6.51 -0.54
C SER A 65 12.50 -5.34 -1.42
N ARG A 66 12.55 -4.12 -0.86
CA ARG A 66 12.99 -2.92 -1.59
C ARG A 66 14.49 -2.68 -1.51
N ARG A 67 15.21 -3.47 -0.74
CA ARG A 67 16.66 -3.31 -0.57
C ARG A 67 17.45 -3.96 -1.68
#